data_e84f0ea773423756e22a459fb3c4d57d
#
_entry.id   e84f0ea773423756e22a459fb3c4d57d
#
_cell.length_a   1.000
_cell.length_b   1.000
_cell.length_c   1.000
_cell.angle_alpha   90.00
_cell.angle_beta   90.00
_cell.angle_gamma   90.00
#
_symmetry.space_group_name_H-M   'P 1'
#
loop_
_entity.id
_entity.type
_entity.pdbx_description
1 polymer ?
#
loop_
_entity_poly.entity_id
_entity_poly.type
_entity_poly.pdbx_seq_one_letter_code
_entity_poly.pdbx_strand_id
1 'polypeptide(L)'
;MSETKPVLWNRNFVQCCISYFLMNFAFYMLMPTMPVYLVEELGISTSEVGMVMSSYTIGLLCVRPFSGYLVDCFSRKPLYVFAFTIFACLFAGYWFAMTVYTIMAVRFIQGGFMGLTSVSGNTITIDVIPSKRRGEGMGFYGLTINLAMSLAPLVAVGLYDRHGFFWIIGDRKSVV
;
A
#
# COMPACT_ATOMS: atom_id res chain seq x y z
N MET A 1 -22.38 -0.28 39.50
CA MET A 1 -21.85 -1.30 38.57
C MET A 1 -20.81 -0.61 37.71
N SER A 2 -19.53 -0.86 37.94
CA SER A 2 -18.46 -0.32 37.09
C SER A 2 -18.49 -1.08 35.75
N GLU A 3 -19.03 -0.45 34.70
CA GLU A 3 -18.90 -1.00 33.34
C GLU A 3 -17.41 -1.01 32.99
N THR A 4 -16.80 -2.18 33.00
CA THR A 4 -15.43 -2.35 32.47
C THR A 4 -15.44 -1.92 31.02
N LYS A 5 -14.70 -0.85 30.71
CA LYS A 5 -14.55 -0.37 29.31
C LYS A 5 -13.97 -1.51 28.48
N PRO A 6 -14.60 -1.90 27.37
CA PRO A 6 -14.11 -2.99 26.54
C PRO A 6 -12.69 -2.69 26.03
N VAL A 7 -11.82 -3.71 26.06
CA VAL A 7 -10.40 -3.57 25.70
C VAL A 7 -10.29 -3.30 24.21
N LEU A 8 -9.74 -2.12 23.83
CA LEU A 8 -9.49 -1.75 22.43
C LEU A 8 -8.24 -2.47 21.87
N TRP A 9 -7.17 -2.49 22.67
CA TRP A 9 -5.88 -3.05 22.28
C TRP A 9 -5.87 -4.59 22.40
N ASN A 10 -6.70 -5.25 21.58
CA ASN A 10 -6.65 -6.69 21.44
C ASN A 10 -5.66 -7.09 20.33
N ARG A 11 -5.21 -8.35 20.34
CA ARG A 11 -4.24 -8.88 19.37
C ARG A 11 -4.67 -8.66 17.92
N ASN A 12 -5.95 -8.84 17.63
CA ASN A 12 -6.46 -8.70 16.26
C ASN A 12 -6.41 -7.24 15.78
N PHE A 13 -6.76 -6.27 16.64
CA PHE A 13 -6.68 -4.86 16.31
C PHE A 13 -5.23 -4.41 16.06
N VAL A 14 -4.30 -4.83 16.92
CA VAL A 14 -2.87 -4.54 16.73
C VAL A 14 -2.36 -5.12 15.42
N GLN A 15 -2.74 -6.35 15.06
CA GLN A 15 -2.39 -6.96 13.78
C GLN A 15 -2.95 -6.16 12.58
N CYS A 16 -4.20 -5.67 12.66
CA CYS A 16 -4.77 -4.79 11.63
C CYS A 16 -3.96 -3.50 11.47
N CYS A 17 -3.60 -2.85 12.58
CA CYS A 17 -2.78 -1.63 12.56
C CYS A 17 -1.39 -1.88 11.95
N ILE A 18 -0.71 -2.95 12.34
CA ILE A 18 0.62 -3.31 11.81
C ILE A 18 0.54 -3.61 10.32
N SER A 19 -0.41 -4.44 9.89
CA SER A 19 -0.58 -4.79 8.48
C SER A 19 -0.86 -3.55 7.61
N TYR A 20 -1.71 -2.65 8.11
CA TYR A 20 -2.05 -1.42 7.42
C TYR A 20 -0.86 -0.44 7.36
N PHE A 21 -0.10 -0.35 8.46
CA PHE A 21 1.14 0.42 8.49
C PHE A 21 2.14 -0.09 7.46
N LEU A 22 2.44 -1.39 7.46
CA LEU A 22 3.42 -2.00 6.55
C LEU A 22 3.03 -1.84 5.08
N MET A 23 1.76 -2.03 4.77
CA MET A 23 1.24 -1.84 3.41
C MET A 23 1.43 -0.40 2.93
N ASN A 24 1.03 0.57 3.75
CA ASN A 24 1.18 1.98 3.39
C ASN A 24 2.65 2.41 3.40
N PHE A 25 3.45 1.90 4.32
CA PHE A 25 4.88 2.19 4.38
C PHE A 25 5.59 1.75 3.09
N ALA A 26 5.34 0.53 2.62
CA ALA A 26 5.88 0.04 1.35
C ALA A 26 5.43 0.92 0.15
N PHE A 27 4.16 1.32 0.13
CA PHE A 27 3.63 2.20 -0.91
C PHE A 27 4.29 3.59 -0.88
N TYR A 28 4.37 4.23 0.29
CA TYR A 28 4.95 5.57 0.43
C TYR A 28 6.47 5.60 0.27
N MET A 29 7.19 4.48 0.44
CA MET A 29 8.59 4.38 0.05
C MET A 29 8.77 4.50 -1.47
N LEU A 30 7.87 3.90 -2.25
CA LEU A 30 7.96 3.90 -3.70
C LEU A 30 7.53 5.24 -4.34
N MET A 31 6.75 6.03 -3.64
CA MET A 31 6.14 7.24 -4.18
C MET A 31 7.17 8.33 -4.57
N PRO A 32 8.16 8.69 -3.74
CA PRO A 32 9.17 9.68 -4.12
C PRO A 32 10.26 9.12 -5.03
N THR A 33 10.60 7.84 -4.90
CA THR A 33 11.74 7.24 -5.60
C THR A 33 11.40 6.82 -7.02
N MET A 34 10.17 6.44 -7.30
CA MET A 34 9.74 6.01 -8.63
C MET A 34 9.88 7.12 -9.69
N PRO A 35 9.41 8.37 -9.48
CA PRO A 35 9.61 9.44 -10.45
C PRO A 35 11.09 9.71 -10.75
N VAL A 36 11.94 9.69 -9.74
CA VAL A 36 13.39 9.89 -9.88
C VAL A 36 13.98 8.78 -10.74
N TYR A 37 13.68 7.52 -10.43
CA TYR A 37 14.12 6.36 -11.22
C TYR A 37 13.68 6.45 -12.71
N LEU A 38 12.44 6.83 -12.95
CA LEU A 38 11.88 6.93 -14.30
C LEU A 38 12.61 8.00 -15.14
N VAL A 39 12.97 9.12 -14.54
CA VAL A 39 13.69 10.20 -15.22
C VAL A 39 15.17 9.90 -15.36
N GLU A 40 15.84 9.49 -14.29
CA GLU A 40 17.30 9.34 -14.26
C GLU A 40 17.78 8.07 -14.96
N GLU A 41 17.10 6.93 -14.76
CA GLU A 41 17.54 5.63 -15.27
C GLU A 41 16.90 5.30 -16.63
N LEU A 42 15.62 5.62 -16.83
CA LEU A 42 14.92 5.31 -18.06
C LEU A 42 14.87 6.50 -19.04
N GLY A 43 15.30 7.71 -18.62
CA GLY A 43 15.38 8.90 -19.45
C GLY A 43 14.03 9.36 -20.01
N ILE A 44 12.91 9.02 -19.34
CA ILE A 44 11.57 9.35 -19.83
C ILE A 44 11.17 10.77 -19.45
N SER A 45 10.25 11.33 -20.24
CA SER A 45 9.77 12.69 -20.04
C SER A 45 8.91 12.82 -18.78
N THR A 46 8.85 14.02 -18.19
CA THR A 46 8.00 14.32 -17.03
C THR A 46 6.52 14.02 -17.28
N SER A 47 6.08 14.16 -18.55
CA SER A 47 4.70 13.83 -18.94
C SER A 47 4.43 12.32 -18.83
N GLU A 48 5.36 11.48 -19.26
CA GLU A 48 5.24 10.02 -19.15
C GLU A 48 5.31 9.57 -17.70
N VAL A 49 6.13 10.21 -16.86
CA VAL A 49 6.12 9.98 -15.40
C VAL A 49 4.73 10.23 -14.83
N GLY A 50 4.08 11.34 -15.23
CA GLY A 50 2.71 11.63 -14.82
C GLY A 50 1.72 10.54 -15.22
N MET A 51 1.84 9.98 -16.43
CA MET A 51 1.00 8.87 -16.90
C MET A 51 1.22 7.58 -16.07
N VAL A 52 2.48 7.25 -15.78
CA VAL A 52 2.82 6.10 -14.92
C VAL A 52 2.24 6.25 -13.53
N MET A 53 2.37 7.42 -12.91
CA MET A 53 1.83 7.67 -11.58
C MET A 53 0.31 7.66 -11.56
N SER A 54 -0.33 8.22 -12.59
CA SER A 54 -1.79 8.25 -12.73
C SER A 54 -2.38 6.86 -12.95
N SER A 55 -1.69 5.95 -13.61
CA SER A 55 -2.17 4.58 -13.87
C SER A 55 -2.52 3.83 -12.59
N TYR A 56 -1.75 4.02 -11.52
CA TYR A 56 -2.05 3.47 -10.20
C TYR A 56 -3.39 4.00 -9.64
N THR A 57 -3.60 5.31 -9.72
CA THR A 57 -4.83 5.94 -9.23
C THR A 57 -6.03 5.50 -10.03
N ILE A 58 -5.89 5.36 -11.35
CA ILE A 58 -6.95 4.84 -12.22
C ILE A 58 -7.29 3.40 -11.84
N GLY A 59 -6.30 2.53 -11.65
CA GLY A 59 -6.52 1.16 -11.19
C GLY A 59 -7.26 1.08 -9.86
N LEU A 60 -6.88 1.92 -8.89
CA LEU A 60 -7.54 2.03 -7.60
C LEU A 60 -9.00 2.47 -7.73
N LEU A 61 -9.27 3.49 -8.55
CA LEU A 61 -10.62 4.00 -8.76
C LEU A 61 -11.51 3.01 -9.51
N CYS A 62 -10.98 2.27 -10.49
CA CYS A 62 -11.73 1.25 -11.22
C CYS A 62 -12.21 0.12 -10.31
N VAL A 63 -11.41 -0.30 -9.33
CA VAL A 63 -11.75 -1.43 -8.45
C VAL A 63 -12.61 -1.00 -7.26
N ARG A 64 -12.53 0.26 -6.83
CA ARG A 64 -13.24 0.76 -5.64
C ARG A 64 -14.75 0.50 -5.62
N PRO A 65 -15.53 0.74 -6.70
CA PRO A 65 -16.96 0.45 -6.71
C PRO A 65 -17.29 -1.03 -6.50
N PHE A 66 -16.41 -1.92 -6.99
CA PHE A 66 -16.58 -3.36 -6.88
C PHE A 66 -16.05 -3.93 -5.57
N SER A 67 -15.14 -3.21 -4.89
CA SER A 67 -14.54 -3.67 -3.63
C SER A 67 -15.55 -3.91 -2.52
N GLY A 68 -16.56 -3.05 -2.40
CA GLY A 68 -17.64 -3.20 -1.43
C GLY A 68 -18.42 -4.49 -1.67
N TYR A 69 -18.85 -4.71 -2.90
CA TYR A 69 -19.57 -5.93 -3.31
C TYR A 69 -18.73 -7.20 -3.04
N LEU A 70 -17.44 -7.18 -3.38
CA LEU A 70 -16.54 -8.31 -3.15
C LEU A 70 -16.37 -8.61 -1.64
N VAL A 71 -16.26 -7.58 -0.80
CA VAL A 71 -16.16 -7.72 0.66
C VAL A 71 -17.44 -8.26 1.30
N ASP A 72 -18.60 -8.01 0.68
CA ASP A 72 -19.89 -8.51 1.15
C ASP A 72 -20.16 -9.95 0.65
N CYS A 73 -19.71 -10.31 -0.56
CA CYS A 73 -19.89 -11.64 -1.13
C CYS A 73 -18.87 -12.67 -0.64
N PHE A 74 -17.66 -12.27 -0.35
CA PHE A 74 -16.58 -13.16 0.04
C PHE A 74 -16.22 -13.01 1.52
N SER A 75 -15.64 -14.05 2.10
CA SER A 75 -15.10 -13.98 3.46
C SER A 75 -14.00 -12.92 3.54
N ARG A 76 -14.17 -11.92 4.40
CA ARG A 76 -13.34 -10.71 4.50
C ARG A 76 -11.86 -10.99 4.71
N LYS A 77 -11.51 -11.94 5.61
CA LYS A 77 -10.11 -12.28 5.92
C LYS A 77 -9.36 -12.93 4.75
N PRO A 78 -9.88 -14.00 4.10
CA PRO A 78 -9.22 -14.58 2.93
C PRO A 78 -9.08 -13.59 1.78
N LEU A 79 -10.10 -12.75 1.53
CA LEU A 79 -10.07 -11.73 0.50
C LEU A 79 -8.96 -10.69 0.77
N TYR A 80 -8.84 -10.23 2.02
CA TYR A 80 -7.78 -9.32 2.44
C TYR A 80 -6.40 -9.93 2.25
N VAL A 81 -6.19 -11.17 2.73
CA VAL A 81 -4.89 -11.85 2.62
C VAL A 81 -4.51 -12.07 1.15
N PHE A 82 -5.45 -12.50 0.32
CA PHE A 82 -5.25 -12.67 -1.12
C PHE A 82 -4.84 -11.35 -1.78
N ALA A 83 -5.63 -10.29 -1.58
CA ALA A 83 -5.36 -8.99 -2.18
C ALA A 83 -4.03 -8.39 -1.69
N PHE A 84 -3.74 -8.51 -0.40
CA PHE A 84 -2.49 -8.06 0.21
C PHE A 84 -1.28 -8.84 -0.35
N THR A 85 -1.39 -10.16 -0.51
CA THR A 85 -0.31 -10.98 -1.05
C THR A 85 0.00 -10.61 -2.50
N ILE A 86 -1.03 -10.45 -3.34
CA ILE A 86 -0.81 -10.01 -4.73
C ILE A 86 -0.21 -8.60 -4.76
N PHE A 87 -0.73 -7.67 -3.94
CA PHE A 87 -0.16 -6.33 -3.82
C PHE A 87 1.33 -6.38 -3.46
N ALA A 88 1.73 -7.23 -2.51
CA ALA A 88 3.13 -7.41 -2.12
C ALA A 88 3.97 -8.06 -3.23
N CYS A 89 3.44 -9.10 -3.91
CA CYS A 89 4.14 -9.75 -5.02
C CYS A 89 4.38 -8.81 -6.21
N LEU A 90 3.51 -7.83 -6.42
CA LEU A 90 3.67 -6.86 -7.50
C LEU A 90 4.88 -5.92 -7.29
N PHE A 91 5.41 -5.79 -6.07
CA PHE A 91 6.70 -5.11 -5.86
C PHE A 91 7.84 -5.88 -6.54
N ALA A 92 7.82 -7.21 -6.51
CA ALA A 92 8.78 -8.02 -7.26
C ALA A 92 8.55 -7.92 -8.79
N GLY A 93 7.34 -7.57 -9.21
CA GLY A 93 7.01 -7.34 -10.62
C GLY A 93 7.80 -6.21 -11.27
N TYR A 94 8.24 -5.20 -10.49
CA TYR A 94 9.08 -4.12 -11.00
C TYR A 94 10.47 -4.60 -11.46
N TRP A 95 10.95 -5.73 -11.00
CA TRP A 95 12.21 -6.33 -11.46
C TRP A 95 12.16 -6.76 -12.91
N PHE A 96 10.98 -7.12 -13.39
CA PHE A 96 10.75 -7.57 -14.76
C PHE A 96 10.23 -6.44 -15.66
N ALA A 97 9.87 -5.30 -15.06
CA ALA A 97 9.27 -4.19 -15.77
C ALA A 97 10.37 -3.26 -16.34
N MET A 98 10.85 -3.61 -17.56
CA MET A 98 11.93 -2.88 -18.26
C MET A 98 11.42 -1.76 -19.17
N THR A 99 10.12 -1.62 -19.37
CA THR A 99 9.55 -0.60 -20.25
C THR A 99 8.49 0.22 -19.51
N VAL A 100 8.29 1.46 -19.96
CA VAL A 100 7.28 2.37 -19.40
C VAL A 100 5.90 1.72 -19.37
N TYR A 101 5.52 1.01 -20.44
CA TYR A 101 4.22 0.34 -20.54
C TYR A 101 4.07 -0.82 -19.56
N THR A 102 5.13 -1.59 -19.32
CA THR A 102 5.10 -2.67 -18.31
C THR A 102 5.02 -2.11 -16.89
N ILE A 103 5.71 -1.00 -16.61
CA ILE A 103 5.61 -0.30 -15.32
C ILE A 103 4.19 0.24 -15.12
N MET A 104 3.59 0.85 -16.14
CA MET A 104 2.20 1.32 -16.09
C MET A 104 1.22 0.19 -15.80
N ALA A 105 1.38 -0.97 -16.46
CA ALA A 105 0.52 -2.13 -16.23
C ALA A 105 0.65 -2.67 -14.80
N VAL A 106 1.88 -2.81 -14.28
CA VAL A 106 2.12 -3.21 -12.89
C VAL A 106 1.50 -2.21 -11.91
N ARG A 107 1.67 -0.91 -12.14
CA ARG A 107 1.08 0.16 -11.34
C ARG A 107 -0.45 0.11 -11.34
N PHE A 108 -1.06 -0.07 -12.51
CA PHE A 108 -2.51 -0.16 -12.64
C PHE A 108 -3.07 -1.34 -11.82
N ILE A 109 -2.48 -2.52 -11.99
CA ILE A 109 -2.89 -3.71 -11.25
C ILE A 109 -2.66 -3.54 -9.74
N GLN A 110 -1.50 -2.99 -9.35
CA GLN A 110 -1.15 -2.70 -7.96
C GLN A 110 -2.16 -1.73 -7.32
N GLY A 111 -2.58 -0.69 -8.06
CA GLY A 111 -3.62 0.24 -7.61
C GLY A 111 -4.95 -0.46 -7.34
N GLY A 112 -5.38 -1.36 -8.23
CA GLY A 112 -6.59 -2.15 -8.05
C GLY A 112 -6.56 -3.01 -6.79
N PHE A 113 -5.47 -3.75 -6.56
CA PHE A 113 -5.33 -4.55 -5.35
C PHE A 113 -5.16 -3.70 -4.08
N MET A 114 -4.55 -2.53 -4.16
CA MET A 114 -4.53 -1.57 -3.06
C MET A 114 -5.94 -1.11 -2.68
N GLY A 115 -6.79 -0.81 -3.67
CA GLY A 115 -8.19 -0.44 -3.45
C GLY A 115 -8.95 -1.54 -2.71
N LEU A 116 -8.84 -2.79 -3.17
CA LEU A 116 -9.49 -3.94 -2.55
C LEU A 116 -8.96 -4.21 -1.13
N THR A 117 -7.64 -4.17 -0.94
CA THR A 117 -7.00 -4.37 0.37
C THR A 117 -7.40 -3.29 1.37
N SER A 118 -7.47 -2.03 0.93
CA SER A 118 -7.88 -0.91 1.78
C SER A 118 -9.33 -1.06 2.26
N VAL A 119 -10.27 -1.39 1.36
CA VAL A 119 -11.68 -1.55 1.73
C VAL A 119 -11.88 -2.75 2.66
N SER A 120 -11.31 -3.92 2.31
CA SER A 120 -11.42 -5.12 3.14
C SER A 120 -10.73 -4.96 4.49
N GLY A 121 -9.56 -4.31 4.54
CA GLY A 121 -8.84 -4.01 5.77
C GLY A 121 -9.62 -3.08 6.71
N ASN A 122 -10.22 -2.01 6.18
CA ASN A 122 -11.09 -1.12 6.95
C ASN A 122 -12.29 -1.87 7.54
N THR A 123 -12.93 -2.71 6.75
CA THR A 123 -14.11 -3.49 7.20
C THR A 123 -13.72 -4.47 8.32
N ILE A 124 -12.62 -5.22 8.15
CA ILE A 124 -12.12 -6.13 9.21
C ILE A 124 -11.77 -5.35 10.49
N THR A 125 -11.15 -4.18 10.35
CA THR A 125 -10.77 -3.35 11.50
C THR A 125 -12.00 -2.88 12.27
N ILE A 126 -13.05 -2.44 11.58
CA ILE A 126 -14.32 -2.04 12.21
C ILE A 126 -14.98 -3.21 12.95
N ASP A 127 -14.91 -4.43 12.40
CA ASP A 127 -15.46 -5.63 13.04
C ASP A 127 -14.72 -6.03 14.32
N VAL A 128 -13.42 -5.80 14.37
CA VAL A 128 -12.57 -6.14 15.52
C VAL A 128 -12.69 -5.11 16.66
N ILE A 129 -13.04 -3.85 16.33
CA ILE A 129 -13.18 -2.79 17.33
C ILE A 129 -14.53 -2.90 18.05
N PRO A 130 -14.54 -2.86 19.41
CA PRO A 130 -15.79 -2.81 20.17
C PRO A 130 -16.67 -1.64 19.73
N SER A 131 -17.97 -1.85 19.59
CA SER A 131 -18.94 -0.86 19.07
C SER A 131 -18.89 0.48 19.82
N LYS A 132 -18.73 0.44 21.15
CA LYS A 132 -18.63 1.63 22.02
C LYS A 132 -17.34 2.45 21.81
N ARG A 133 -16.31 1.91 21.12
CA ARG A 133 -14.99 2.54 20.92
C ARG A 133 -14.58 2.63 19.44
N ARG A 134 -15.52 2.49 18.51
CA ARG A 134 -15.22 2.52 17.06
C ARG A 134 -14.54 3.80 16.61
N GLY A 135 -14.99 4.94 17.07
CA GLY A 135 -14.37 6.24 16.71
C GLY A 135 -12.92 6.34 17.18
N GLU A 136 -12.65 5.92 18.42
CA GLU A 136 -11.31 5.90 19.00
C GLU A 136 -10.40 4.91 18.26
N GLY A 137 -10.86 3.69 18.03
CA GLY A 137 -10.10 2.67 17.32
C GLY A 137 -9.79 3.05 15.87
N MET A 138 -10.76 3.61 15.13
CA MET A 138 -10.52 4.10 13.78
C MET A 138 -9.58 5.31 13.76
N GLY A 139 -9.57 6.14 14.81
CA GLY A 139 -8.58 7.21 14.97
C GLY A 139 -7.16 6.65 15.09
N PHE A 140 -6.92 5.65 15.93
CA PHE A 140 -5.61 4.98 16.04
C PHE A 140 -5.21 4.27 14.74
N TYR A 141 -6.16 3.60 14.08
CA TYR A 141 -5.93 2.99 12.77
C TYR A 141 -5.52 4.03 11.71
N GLY A 142 -6.16 5.20 11.70
CA GLY A 142 -5.79 6.31 10.83
C GLY A 142 -4.42 6.92 11.14
N LEU A 143 -3.97 6.90 12.42
CA LEU A 143 -2.63 7.35 12.79
C LEU A 143 -1.53 6.48 12.17
N THR A 144 -1.78 5.21 11.91
CA THR A 144 -0.78 4.32 11.30
C THR A 144 -0.43 4.74 9.87
N ILE A 145 -1.39 5.24 9.08
CA ILE A 145 -1.12 5.76 7.73
C ILE A 145 -0.32 7.05 7.80
N ASN A 146 -0.62 7.94 8.75
CA ASN A 146 0.12 9.19 8.92
C ASN A 146 1.57 8.92 9.32
N LEU A 147 1.81 7.94 10.19
CA LEU A 147 3.16 7.48 10.52
C LEU A 147 3.89 6.91 9.29
N ALA A 148 3.22 6.06 8.51
CA ALA A 148 3.79 5.52 7.29
C ALA A 148 4.13 6.63 6.28
N MET A 149 3.21 7.59 6.08
CA MET A 149 3.39 8.72 5.17
C MET A 149 4.55 9.64 5.58
N SER A 150 4.80 9.78 6.87
CA SER A 150 5.89 10.61 7.39
C SER A 150 7.24 9.90 7.37
N LEU A 151 7.29 8.63 7.73
CA LEU A 151 8.55 7.88 7.89
C LEU A 151 9.04 7.26 6.58
N ALA A 152 8.14 6.76 5.74
CA ALA A 152 8.53 6.03 4.54
C ALA A 152 9.34 6.86 3.53
N PRO A 153 9.00 8.13 3.21
CA PRO A 153 9.81 8.96 2.32
C PRO A 153 11.21 9.23 2.86
N LEU A 154 11.35 9.43 4.18
CA LEU A 154 12.66 9.66 4.81
C LEU A 154 13.57 8.45 4.66
N VAL A 155 13.03 7.26 4.91
CA VAL A 155 13.76 6.00 4.73
C VAL A 155 14.06 5.75 3.25
N ALA A 156 13.09 6.02 2.36
CA ALA A 156 13.23 5.82 0.93
C ALA A 156 14.35 6.68 0.32
N VAL A 157 14.38 7.98 0.63
CA VAL A 157 15.41 8.90 0.15
C VAL A 157 16.78 8.50 0.71
N GLY A 158 16.87 8.20 2.01
CA GLY A 158 18.13 7.78 2.62
C GLY A 158 18.68 6.46 2.07
N LEU A 159 17.83 5.54 1.64
CA LEU A 159 18.23 4.30 0.97
C LEU A 159 18.60 4.55 -0.50
N TYR A 160 17.85 5.41 -1.19
CA TYR A 160 18.13 5.78 -2.57
C TYR A 160 19.52 6.43 -2.71
N ASP A 161 19.84 7.40 -1.85
CA ASP A 161 21.12 8.10 -1.85
C ASP A 161 22.33 7.18 -1.57
N ARG A 162 22.12 6.11 -0.80
CA ARG A 162 23.20 5.18 -0.42
C ARG A 162 23.39 4.01 -1.37
N HIS A 163 22.30 3.52 -1.97
CA HIS A 163 22.28 2.21 -2.62
C HIS A 163 21.53 2.20 -3.97
N GLY A 164 20.89 3.30 -4.38
CA GLY A 164 20.09 3.38 -5.59
C GLY A 164 18.70 2.75 -5.48
N PHE A 165 17.91 2.88 -6.55
CA PHE A 165 16.50 2.47 -6.58
C PHE A 165 16.27 0.97 -6.37
N PHE A 166 17.16 0.13 -6.91
CA PHE A 166 16.99 -1.32 -6.85
C PHE A 166 17.13 -1.91 -5.45
N TRP A 167 17.82 -1.22 -4.51
CA TRP A 167 17.83 -1.62 -3.11
C TRP A 167 16.49 -1.45 -2.39
N ILE A 168 15.67 -0.52 -2.85
CA ILE A 168 14.32 -0.31 -2.31
C ILE A 168 13.38 -1.44 -2.75
N ILE A 169 13.62 -2.02 -3.92
CA ILE A 169 12.82 -3.12 -4.49
C ILE A 169 13.50 -4.48 -4.28
N GLY A 170 14.80 -4.50 -3.90
CA GLY A 170 15.61 -5.71 -3.71
C GLY A 170 16.58 -5.94 -4.85
N ASP A 171 17.74 -5.40 -4.69
CA ASP A 171 19.00 -5.53 -5.45
C ASP A 171 18.98 -6.16 -6.85
N ARG A 172 19.23 -5.35 -7.86
CA ARG A 172 19.92 -5.80 -9.06
C ARG A 172 20.87 -4.72 -9.59
N LYS A 173 22.16 -4.84 -9.21
CA LYS A 173 23.38 -4.39 -9.86
C LYS A 173 23.36 -3.15 -10.76
N SER A 174 24.10 -2.14 -10.29
CA SER A 174 25.12 -1.49 -11.11
C SER A 174 25.79 -2.52 -12.03
N VAL A 175 25.48 -2.53 -13.30
CA VAL A 175 26.31 -3.15 -14.31
C VAL A 175 26.49 -2.17 -15.46
N VAL A 176 27.76 -1.74 -15.53
CA VAL A 176 28.52 -1.01 -16.55
C VAL A 176 28.38 0.47 -16.54
#